data_8c1a0f700d0c0b5f436ae808f623e976
#
_entry.id   8c1a0f700d0c0b5f436ae808f623e976
#
_cell.length_a   1.000
_cell.length_b   1.000
_cell.length_c   1.000
_cell.angle_alpha   90.00
_cell.angle_beta   90.00
_cell.angle_gamma   90.00
#
_symmetry.space_group_name_H-M   'P 1'
#
loop_
_entity.id
_entity.type
_entity.pdbx_description
1 polymer ?
#
loop_
_entity_poly.entity_id
_entity_poly.type
_entity_poly.pdbx_seq_one_letter_code
_entity_poly.pdbx_strand_id
1 'polypeptide(L)'
;MTEKEEKPKRTSLRDRVLKNISADGFEGEERDIPVVARMTKRVVETLDSLVAIGVFKSRSEAAAALVEGAISSREDLFEDIRHQAASLSKQQDAAMKEAQEAILGKMK
;
A
#
# COMPACT_ATOMS: atom_id res chain seq x y z
N MET A 1 13.76 -1.16 39.83
CA MET A 1 13.64 -1.12 39.27
C MET A 1 13.33 -1.04 38.55
N THR A 2 13.31 -1.13 38.73
CA THR A 2 12.98 -1.10 38.10
C THR A 2 12.83 -1.24 37.07
N GLU A 3 12.78 -1.48 36.96
CA GLU A 3 12.74 -1.75 36.03
C GLU A 3 12.30 -2.07 35.14
N LYS A 4 11.97 -2.37 35.43
CA LYS A 4 11.51 -2.81 34.73
C LYS A 4 10.90 -2.48 34.07
N GLU A 5 10.65 -2.21 34.66
CA GLU A 5 10.16 -1.95 34.22
C GLU A 5 10.05 -1.56 33.24
N GLU A 6 10.40 -1.40 33.42
CA GLU A 6 10.45 -1.09 32.48
C GLU A 6 10.67 -1.54 31.48
N LYS A 7 10.54 -2.11 31.59
CA LYS A 7 10.63 -2.64 30.77
C LYS A 7 9.87 -2.63 29.92
N PRO A 8 9.78 -2.59 29.91
CA PRO A 8 9.16 -2.48 29.12
C PRO A 8 8.92 -2.40 28.01
N LYS A 9 9.17 -2.20 27.78
CA LYS A 9 8.86 -2.05 26.45
C LYS A 9 9.48 -2.97 25.55
N ARG A 10 9.23 -4.17 25.71
CA ARG A 10 9.60 -5.15 24.79
C ARG A 10 8.75 -5.02 23.59
N THR A 11 9.29 -4.62 22.47
CA THR A 11 8.57 -4.68 21.19
C THR A 11 8.45 -6.13 20.78
N SER A 12 7.28 -6.52 20.31
CA SER A 12 7.05 -7.86 19.80
C SER A 12 7.77 -8.05 18.47
N LEU A 13 7.91 -9.30 18.05
CA LEU A 13 8.48 -9.60 16.75
C LEU A 13 7.66 -8.91 15.64
N ARG A 14 6.35 -8.95 15.78
CA ARG A 14 5.47 -8.28 14.80
C ARG A 14 5.79 -6.80 14.68
N ASP A 15 5.90 -6.10 15.81
CA ASP A 15 6.15 -4.65 15.78
C ASP A 15 7.49 -4.34 15.15
N ARG A 16 8.50 -5.17 15.43
CA ARG A 16 9.82 -4.95 14.87
C ARG A 16 9.85 -5.22 13.36
N VAL A 17 9.15 -6.23 12.90
CA VAL A 17 9.08 -6.51 11.48
C VAL A 17 8.34 -5.39 10.75
N LEU A 18 7.20 -4.94 11.30
CA LEU A 18 6.43 -3.86 10.68
C LEU A 18 7.29 -2.61 10.52
N LYS A 19 8.09 -2.29 11.52
CA LYS A 19 8.95 -1.14 11.46
C LYS A 19 10.06 -1.32 10.42
N ASN A 20 10.64 -2.50 10.39
CA ASN A 20 11.72 -2.82 9.46
C ASN A 20 11.30 -2.71 8.00
N ILE A 21 10.07 -3.07 7.69
CA ILE A 21 9.56 -3.02 6.33
C ILE A 21 8.75 -1.75 6.07
N SER A 22 8.77 -0.81 7.02
CA SER A 22 8.05 0.46 6.93
C SER A 22 6.54 0.29 6.80
N ALA A 23 6.00 -0.81 7.27
CA ALA A 23 4.58 -1.10 7.16
C ALA A 23 3.73 -0.30 8.15
N ASP A 24 4.37 0.39 9.10
CA ASP A 24 3.67 1.23 10.07
C ASP A 24 3.29 2.59 9.51
N GLY A 25 3.70 2.90 8.28
CA GLY A 25 3.39 4.19 7.66
C GLY A 25 1.92 4.40 7.35
N PHE A 26 1.12 3.34 7.33
CA PHE A 26 -0.31 3.41 7.06
C PHE A 26 -1.15 3.09 8.29
N GLU A 27 -0.55 3.21 9.46
CA GLU A 27 -1.22 2.89 10.70
C GLU A 27 -2.49 3.74 10.86
N GLY A 28 -3.60 3.09 11.21
CA GLY A 28 -4.87 3.77 11.38
C GLY A 28 -5.73 3.88 10.13
N GLU A 29 -5.20 3.56 8.98
CA GLU A 29 -5.98 3.55 7.74
C GLU A 29 -6.64 2.20 7.53
N GLU A 30 -7.86 2.23 7.02
CA GLU A 30 -8.65 1.02 6.87
C GLU A 30 -8.34 0.30 5.56
N ARG A 31 -8.27 -1.02 5.63
CA ARG A 31 -8.07 -1.86 4.46
C ARG A 31 -9.42 -2.42 4.02
N ASP A 32 -10.20 -1.61 3.35
CA ASP A 32 -11.56 -1.97 2.99
C ASP A 32 -11.78 -2.15 1.49
N ILE A 33 -10.71 -2.08 0.69
CA ILE A 33 -10.80 -2.25 -0.76
C ILE A 33 -10.14 -3.56 -1.15
N PRO A 34 -10.89 -4.53 -1.67
CA PRO A 34 -10.29 -5.81 -2.08
C PRO A 34 -9.51 -5.67 -3.38
N VAL A 35 -8.35 -6.30 -3.42
CA VAL A 35 -7.51 -6.35 -4.61
C VAL A 35 -7.11 -7.79 -4.83
N VAL A 36 -7.37 -8.32 -6.03
CA VAL A 36 -6.99 -9.68 -6.38
C VAL A 36 -5.73 -9.62 -7.21
N ALA A 37 -4.71 -10.37 -6.80
CA ALA A 37 -3.43 -10.38 -7.50
C ALA A 37 -2.88 -11.81 -7.54
N ARG A 38 -2.20 -12.13 -8.63
CA ARG A 38 -1.47 -13.39 -8.74
C ARG A 38 -0.03 -13.13 -8.38
N MET A 39 0.53 -14.00 -7.56
CA MET A 39 1.88 -13.82 -7.04
C MET A 39 2.71 -15.06 -7.33
N THR A 40 4.03 -14.88 -7.34
CA THR A 40 4.92 -16.01 -7.56
C THR A 40 4.93 -16.93 -6.35
N LYS A 41 5.35 -18.17 -6.57
CA LYS A 41 5.45 -19.14 -5.50
C LYS A 41 6.35 -18.62 -4.37
N ARG A 42 7.45 -18.00 -4.72
CA ARG A 42 8.39 -17.48 -3.72
C ARG A 42 7.77 -16.41 -2.85
N VAL A 43 6.98 -15.52 -3.44
CA VAL A 43 6.28 -14.49 -2.67
C VAL A 43 5.28 -15.12 -1.72
N VAL A 44 4.50 -16.08 -2.21
CA VAL A 44 3.48 -16.75 -1.37
C VAL A 44 4.15 -17.49 -0.22
N GLU A 45 5.25 -18.16 -0.48
CA GLU A 45 5.99 -18.86 0.58
C GLU A 45 6.48 -17.90 1.65
N THR A 46 6.91 -16.72 1.22
CA THR A 46 7.34 -15.69 2.18
C THR A 46 6.17 -15.20 3.04
N LEU A 47 5.03 -14.94 2.40
CA LEU A 47 3.84 -14.52 3.15
C LEU A 47 3.42 -15.59 4.16
N ASP A 48 3.38 -16.84 3.72
CA ASP A 48 2.98 -17.95 4.58
C ASP A 48 3.96 -18.16 5.74
N SER A 49 5.25 -17.91 5.49
CA SER A 49 6.25 -17.98 6.54
C SER A 49 6.03 -16.93 7.61
N LEU A 50 5.68 -15.72 7.18
CA LEU A 50 5.39 -14.63 8.12
C LEU A 50 4.16 -14.94 8.98
N VAL A 51 3.19 -15.61 8.38
CA VAL A 51 2.01 -16.06 9.11
C VAL A 51 2.40 -17.17 10.09
N ALA A 52 3.22 -18.11 9.64
CA ALA A 52 3.61 -19.27 10.45
C ALA A 52 4.35 -18.88 11.73
N ILE A 53 5.19 -17.85 11.66
CA ILE A 53 5.93 -17.39 12.85
C ILE A 53 5.18 -16.33 13.63
N GLY A 54 3.93 -16.06 13.29
CA GLY A 54 3.06 -15.22 14.10
C GLY A 54 3.15 -13.73 13.86
N VAL A 55 3.84 -13.29 12.80
CA VAL A 55 3.93 -11.86 12.51
C VAL A 55 2.59 -11.34 11.99
N PHE A 56 1.94 -12.11 11.14
CA PHE A 56 0.64 -11.73 10.59
C PHE A 56 -0.37 -12.86 10.82
N LYS A 57 -1.64 -12.52 10.79
CA LYS A 57 -2.71 -13.49 11.03
C LYS A 57 -3.14 -14.21 9.77
N SER A 58 -2.89 -13.64 8.62
CA SER A 58 -3.33 -14.23 7.35
C SER A 58 -2.40 -13.81 6.23
N ARG A 59 -2.46 -14.58 5.14
CA ARG A 59 -1.72 -14.25 3.92
C ARG A 59 -2.11 -12.87 3.41
N SER A 60 -3.40 -12.56 3.46
CA SER A 60 -3.89 -11.24 2.99
C SER A 60 -3.33 -10.11 3.82
N GLU A 61 -3.28 -10.28 5.14
CA GLU A 61 -2.70 -9.25 6.00
C GLU A 61 -1.22 -9.06 5.70
N ALA A 62 -0.49 -10.16 5.51
CA ALA A 62 0.93 -10.09 5.20
C ALA A 62 1.17 -9.35 3.87
N ALA A 63 0.37 -9.68 2.85
CA ALA A 63 0.51 -9.04 1.55
C ALA A 63 0.22 -7.55 1.64
N ALA A 64 -0.84 -7.16 2.34
CA ALA A 64 -1.19 -5.75 2.49
C ALA A 64 -0.08 -4.98 3.21
N ALA A 65 0.46 -5.56 4.28
CA ALA A 65 1.52 -4.90 5.04
C ALA A 65 2.78 -4.70 4.21
N LEU A 66 3.15 -5.69 3.39
CA LEU A 66 4.35 -5.57 2.57
C LEU A 66 4.18 -4.52 1.47
N VAL A 67 2.98 -4.45 0.87
CA VAL A 67 2.71 -3.42 -0.14
C VAL A 67 2.73 -2.04 0.51
N GLU A 68 2.08 -1.90 1.65
CA GLU A 68 2.08 -0.63 2.39
C GLU A 68 3.50 -0.22 2.75
N GLY A 69 4.31 -1.18 3.19
CA GLY A 69 5.70 -0.90 3.53
C GLY A 69 6.51 -0.43 2.34
N ALA A 70 6.32 -1.07 1.20
CA ALA A 70 7.02 -0.66 -0.02
C ALA A 70 6.68 0.77 -0.41
N ILE A 71 5.42 1.15 -0.32
CA ILE A 71 4.97 2.50 -0.65
C ILE A 71 5.49 3.50 0.38
N SER A 72 5.34 3.17 1.65
CA SER A 72 5.74 4.05 2.74
C SER A 72 7.24 4.33 2.73
N SER A 73 8.06 3.35 2.33
CA SER A 73 9.51 3.50 2.30
C SER A 73 9.97 4.49 1.22
N ARG A 74 9.14 4.76 0.22
CA ARG A 74 9.43 5.71 -0.84
C ARG A 74 8.25 6.62 -1.08
N GLU A 75 7.75 7.21 0.00
CA GLU A 75 6.55 8.04 -0.05
C GLU A 75 6.71 9.22 -1.00
N ASP A 76 7.89 9.82 -1.01
CA ASP A 76 8.18 10.95 -1.91
C ASP A 76 7.99 10.56 -3.38
N LEU A 77 8.53 9.41 -3.76
CA LEU A 77 8.42 8.91 -5.13
C LEU A 77 6.97 8.60 -5.49
N PHE A 78 6.28 7.88 -4.61
CA PHE A 78 4.91 7.45 -4.92
C PHE A 78 3.93 8.61 -4.89
N GLU A 79 4.18 9.62 -4.07
CA GLU A 79 3.36 10.83 -4.10
C GLU A 79 3.53 11.55 -5.43
N ASP A 80 4.75 11.66 -5.93
CA ASP A 80 4.99 12.26 -7.25
C ASP A 80 4.29 11.47 -8.35
N ILE A 81 4.35 10.15 -8.27
CA ILE A 81 3.68 9.30 -9.27
C ILE A 81 2.18 9.56 -9.25
N ARG A 82 1.58 9.63 -8.06
CA ARG A 82 0.15 9.92 -7.94
C ARG A 82 -0.22 11.27 -8.52
N HIS A 83 0.63 12.29 -8.29
CA HIS A 83 0.42 13.63 -8.83
C HIS A 83 0.48 13.64 -10.35
N GLN A 84 1.49 12.97 -10.92
CA GLN A 84 1.62 12.91 -12.36
C GLN A 84 0.46 12.16 -13.00
N ALA A 85 0.01 11.08 -12.37
CA ALA A 85 -1.12 10.31 -12.88
C ALA A 85 -2.41 11.15 -12.86
N ALA A 86 -2.62 11.92 -11.78
CA ALA A 86 -3.79 12.78 -11.69
C ALA A 86 -3.77 13.89 -12.75
N SER A 87 -2.60 14.46 -12.99
CA SER A 87 -2.44 15.48 -14.02
C SER A 87 -2.72 14.92 -15.41
N LEU A 88 -2.20 13.73 -15.68
CA LEU A 88 -2.43 13.05 -16.96
C LEU A 88 -3.92 12.77 -17.18
N SER A 89 -4.60 12.31 -16.13
CA SER A 89 -6.02 12.01 -16.20
C SER A 89 -6.84 13.28 -16.55
N LYS A 90 -6.49 14.41 -15.95
CA LYS A 90 -7.16 15.68 -16.27
C LYS A 90 -6.96 16.09 -17.71
N GLN A 91 -5.74 15.88 -18.23
CA GLN A 91 -5.46 16.20 -19.62
C GLN A 91 -6.26 15.32 -20.56
N GLN A 92 -6.40 14.04 -20.24
CA GLN A 92 -7.18 13.10 -21.05
C GLN A 92 -8.65 13.45 -21.01
N ASP A 93 -9.19 13.84 -19.86
CA ASP A 93 -10.58 14.23 -19.74
C ASP A 93 -10.87 15.47 -20.57
N ALA A 94 -9.98 16.46 -20.53
CA ALA A 94 -10.14 17.69 -21.31
C ALA A 94 -10.09 17.39 -22.81
N ALA A 95 -9.17 16.53 -23.22
CA ALA A 95 -9.06 16.15 -24.64
C ALA A 95 -10.30 15.40 -25.11
N MET A 96 -10.83 14.52 -24.27
CA MET A 96 -12.04 13.77 -24.62
C MET A 96 -13.23 14.70 -24.76
N LYS A 97 -13.40 15.63 -23.83
CA LYS A 97 -14.48 16.60 -23.88
C LYS A 97 -14.41 17.45 -25.16
N GLU A 98 -13.21 17.90 -25.48
CA GLU A 98 -12.99 18.69 -26.67
C GLU A 98 -13.34 17.90 -27.93
N ALA A 99 -12.94 16.65 -28.00
CA ALA A 99 -13.26 15.78 -29.13
C ALA A 99 -14.78 15.58 -29.26
N GLN A 100 -15.45 15.38 -28.14
CA GLN A 100 -16.89 15.19 -28.15
C GLN A 100 -17.63 16.46 -28.63
N GLU A 101 -17.18 17.62 -28.19
CA GLU A 101 -17.79 18.88 -28.59
C GLU A 101 -17.61 19.13 -30.06
N ALA A 102 -16.45 18.75 -30.62
CA ALA A 102 -16.23 18.89 -32.05
C ALA A 102 -17.21 18.04 -32.86
N ILE A 103 -17.50 16.84 -32.41
CA ILE A 103 -18.46 15.97 -33.09
C ILE A 103 -19.87 16.48 -32.94
N LEU A 104 -20.24 16.95 -31.75
CA LEU A 104 -21.57 17.50 -31.52
C LEU A 104 -21.84 18.69 -32.40
N GLY A 105 -20.83 19.52 -32.64
CA GLY A 105 -21.00 20.67 -33.55
C GLY A 105 -21.29 20.27 -34.98
N LYS A 106 -20.87 19.07 -35.37
CA LYS A 106 -21.11 18.59 -36.75
C LYS A 106 -22.48 17.94 -36.91
N MET A 107 -23.12 17.61 -35.81
CA MET A 107 -24.40 16.89 -35.86
C MET A 107 -25.61 17.80 -35.84
N LYS A 108 -25.42 19.05 -35.83
CA LYS A 108 -26.56 20.00 -35.84
C LYS A 108 -27.36 19.95 -37.11
#